data_2a9298ed97bb85c0d34f3effc451db65
#
_entry.id   2a9298ed97bb85c0d34f3effc451db65
#
_cell.length_a   1.000
_cell.length_b   1.000
_cell.length_c   1.000
_cell.angle_alpha   90.00
_cell.angle_beta   90.00
_cell.angle_gamma   90.00
#
_symmetry.space_group_name_H-M   'P 1'
#
loop_
_entity.id
_entity.type
_entity.pdbx_description
1 polymer ?
#
loop_
_entity_poly.entity_id
_entity_poly.type
_entity_poly.pdbx_seq_one_letter_code
_entity_poly.pdbx_strand_id
1 'polypeptide(L)'
;MTSFRERLVSARDQKHSKDHPYFELWAKGKLTKEQTALYCIQHYHYVAEYLNWMAYEASQVPHRDVKTYLFENLGDEENPEDRHLDMLTDYVVACDLKREDVEGSAILAATEALQNWGWRLVYQRPWQIALAAMFIGLESQFLDICKKLVPALHKHYGYAPGAREIRFFEEHIHADEVHGSKGFAIVEKYCRMAELQEQAVRAVEEAAVRRWRYMNGIYWYALHGKEDDTP
;
A
#
# COMPACT_ATOMS: atom_id res chain seq x y z
N MET A 1 -22.59 19.69 -8.28
CA MET A 1 -21.13 19.63 -8.45
C MET A 1 -20.59 18.49 -7.59
N THR A 2 -19.73 17.66 -8.13
CA THR A 2 -19.07 16.57 -7.40
C THR A 2 -18.20 17.16 -6.29
N SER A 3 -18.29 16.66 -5.07
CA SER A 3 -17.50 17.13 -3.93
C SER A 3 -15.99 16.82 -4.13
N PHE A 4 -15.12 17.50 -3.39
CA PHE A 4 -13.69 17.26 -3.48
C PHE A 4 -13.35 15.80 -3.09
N ARG A 5 -13.99 15.28 -2.03
CA ARG A 5 -13.86 13.86 -1.62
C ARG A 5 -14.24 12.89 -2.72
N GLU A 6 -15.39 13.09 -3.36
CA GLU A 6 -15.84 12.23 -4.46
C GLU A 6 -14.86 12.24 -5.64
N ARG A 7 -14.24 13.39 -5.91
CA ARG A 7 -13.21 13.51 -6.95
C ARG A 7 -11.94 12.73 -6.58
N LEU A 8 -11.49 12.80 -5.33
CA LEU A 8 -10.36 12.01 -4.84
C LEU A 8 -10.63 10.50 -4.94
N VAL A 9 -11.81 10.05 -4.49
CA VAL A 9 -12.24 8.65 -4.59
C VAL A 9 -12.30 8.22 -6.06
N SER A 10 -12.92 9.02 -6.92
CA SER A 10 -12.99 8.72 -8.36
C SER A 10 -11.60 8.62 -9.00
N ALA A 11 -10.66 9.48 -8.64
CA ALA A 11 -9.28 9.44 -9.14
C ALA A 11 -8.55 8.16 -8.73
N ARG A 12 -8.68 7.74 -7.45
CA ARG A 12 -8.16 6.48 -6.94
C ARG A 12 -8.75 5.29 -7.68
N ASP A 13 -10.05 5.28 -7.87
CA ASP A 13 -10.81 4.12 -8.36
C ASP A 13 -10.65 3.89 -9.87
N GLN A 14 -10.11 4.85 -10.63
CA GLN A 14 -9.76 4.64 -12.04
C GLN A 14 -8.76 3.48 -12.25
N LYS A 15 -7.88 3.24 -11.28
CA LYS A 15 -6.88 2.16 -11.30
C LYS A 15 -6.74 1.53 -9.92
N HIS A 16 -7.87 1.14 -9.33
CA HIS A 16 -7.87 0.50 -8.01
C HIS A 16 -7.24 -0.89 -8.07
N SER A 17 -6.19 -1.09 -7.30
CA SER A 17 -5.38 -2.33 -7.34
C SER A 17 -6.17 -3.60 -6.97
N LYS A 18 -7.28 -3.49 -6.21
CA LYS A 18 -8.14 -4.65 -5.92
C LYS A 18 -8.64 -5.36 -7.19
N ASP A 19 -8.75 -4.62 -8.30
CA ASP A 19 -9.22 -5.13 -9.58
C ASP A 19 -8.07 -5.60 -10.50
N HIS A 20 -6.83 -5.55 -9.99
CA HIS A 20 -5.67 -6.03 -10.72
C HIS A 20 -5.73 -7.55 -10.93
N PRO A 21 -5.37 -8.08 -12.12
CA PRO A 21 -5.41 -9.51 -12.43
C PRO A 21 -4.69 -10.39 -11.41
N TYR A 22 -3.62 -9.92 -10.79
CA TYR A 22 -2.90 -10.65 -9.76
C TYR A 22 -3.80 -10.95 -8.55
N PHE A 23 -4.49 -9.95 -8.00
CA PHE A 23 -5.41 -10.15 -6.88
C PHE A 23 -6.66 -10.94 -7.27
N GLU A 24 -7.09 -10.86 -8.54
CA GLU A 24 -8.14 -11.72 -9.06
C GLU A 24 -7.74 -13.20 -9.07
N LEU A 25 -6.51 -13.50 -9.50
CA LEU A 25 -5.98 -14.88 -9.45
C LEU A 25 -5.81 -15.35 -8.01
N TRP A 26 -5.28 -14.51 -7.13
CA TRP A 26 -5.11 -14.84 -5.72
C TRP A 26 -6.45 -15.14 -5.04
N ALA A 27 -7.42 -14.25 -5.19
CA ALA A 27 -8.76 -14.44 -4.63
C ALA A 27 -9.49 -15.69 -5.14
N LYS A 28 -9.12 -16.19 -6.32
CA LYS A 28 -9.65 -17.44 -6.89
C LYS A 28 -8.83 -18.68 -6.53
N GLY A 29 -7.79 -18.56 -5.71
CA GLY A 29 -6.88 -19.66 -5.35
C GLY A 29 -6.09 -20.20 -6.56
N LYS A 30 -5.76 -19.34 -7.53
CA LYS A 30 -5.05 -19.73 -8.76
C LYS A 30 -3.54 -19.47 -8.70
N LEU A 31 -3.07 -18.76 -7.69
CA LEU A 31 -1.65 -18.56 -7.42
C LEU A 31 -1.13 -19.66 -6.48
N THR A 32 0.12 -20.06 -6.64
CA THR A 32 0.80 -20.92 -5.66
C THR A 32 1.18 -20.10 -4.42
N LYS A 33 1.57 -20.77 -3.34
CA LYS A 33 2.07 -20.10 -2.13
C LYS A 33 3.28 -19.22 -2.43
N GLU A 34 4.23 -19.71 -3.22
CA GLU A 34 5.44 -18.97 -3.62
C GLU A 34 5.06 -17.71 -4.43
N GLN A 35 4.07 -17.85 -5.32
CA GLN A 35 3.59 -16.70 -6.09
C GLN A 35 2.93 -15.66 -5.18
N THR A 36 2.19 -16.07 -4.14
CA THR A 36 1.60 -15.14 -3.17
C THR A 36 2.65 -14.54 -2.24
N ALA A 37 3.66 -15.31 -1.84
CA ALA A 37 4.79 -14.85 -1.04
C ALA A 37 5.59 -13.74 -1.76
N LEU A 38 5.75 -13.83 -3.08
CA LEU A 38 6.42 -12.79 -3.87
C LEU A 38 5.81 -11.41 -3.65
N TYR A 39 4.47 -11.33 -3.58
CA TYR A 39 3.82 -10.06 -3.24
C TYR A 39 4.26 -9.55 -1.87
N CYS A 40 4.23 -10.41 -0.84
CA CYS A 40 4.60 -10.00 0.51
C CYS A 40 6.08 -9.60 0.61
N ILE A 41 6.98 -10.27 -0.12
CA ILE A 41 8.39 -9.89 -0.23
C ILE A 41 8.54 -8.49 -0.86
N GLN A 42 7.92 -8.25 -1.99
CA GLN A 42 8.00 -6.95 -2.66
C GLN A 42 7.26 -5.85 -1.87
N HIS A 43 6.19 -6.24 -1.18
CA HIS A 43 5.44 -5.33 -0.33
C HIS A 43 6.21 -4.94 0.93
N TYR A 44 7.00 -5.86 1.50
CA TYR A 44 7.95 -5.57 2.58
C TYR A 44 8.90 -4.43 2.18
N HIS A 45 9.55 -4.52 1.03
CA HIS A 45 10.45 -3.48 0.53
C HIS A 45 9.73 -2.15 0.25
N TYR A 46 8.51 -2.22 -0.28
CA TYR A 46 7.70 -1.02 -0.52
C TYR A 46 7.31 -0.35 0.81
N VAL A 47 6.79 -1.11 1.79
CA VAL A 47 6.35 -0.56 3.09
C VAL A 47 7.54 0.02 3.86
N ALA A 48 8.70 -0.63 3.86
CA ALA A 48 9.91 -0.10 4.51
C ALA A 48 10.26 1.32 4.02
N GLU A 49 10.13 1.58 2.71
CA GLU A 49 10.33 2.94 2.16
C GLU A 49 9.14 3.87 2.41
N TYR A 50 7.91 3.34 2.42
CA TYR A 50 6.72 4.12 2.74
C TYR A 50 6.78 4.73 4.15
N LEU A 51 7.29 3.98 5.13
CA LEU A 51 7.53 4.47 6.49
C LEU A 51 8.55 5.62 6.50
N ASN A 52 9.61 5.53 5.70
CA ASN A 52 10.59 6.60 5.56
C ASN A 52 9.97 7.87 4.94
N TRP A 53 9.09 7.74 3.94
CA TRP A 53 8.38 8.90 3.38
C TRP A 53 7.47 9.53 4.42
N MET A 54 6.75 8.74 5.21
CA MET A 54 5.88 9.21 6.28
C MET A 54 6.67 9.95 7.36
N ALA A 55 7.82 9.41 7.79
CA ALA A 55 8.72 10.06 8.75
C ALA A 55 9.28 11.38 8.20
N TYR A 56 9.65 11.42 6.93
CA TYR A 56 10.09 12.65 6.26
C TYR A 56 8.97 13.70 6.26
N GLU A 57 7.75 13.36 5.83
CA GLU A 57 6.61 14.27 5.84
C GLU A 57 6.30 14.76 7.26
N ALA A 58 6.38 13.91 8.28
CA ALA A 58 6.20 14.34 9.68
C ALA A 58 7.21 15.42 10.10
N SER A 59 8.41 15.43 9.52
CA SER A 59 9.41 16.47 9.75
C SER A 59 9.07 17.80 9.05
N GLN A 60 8.40 17.76 7.90
CA GLN A 60 8.13 18.92 7.04
C GLN A 60 6.80 19.63 7.37
N VAL A 61 5.80 18.88 7.83
CA VAL A 61 4.46 19.43 8.09
C VAL A 61 4.49 20.45 9.24
N PRO A 62 3.94 21.66 9.08
CA PRO A 62 3.92 22.67 10.15
C PRO A 62 2.77 22.48 11.16
N HIS A 63 1.77 21.67 10.85
CA HIS A 63 0.54 21.52 11.62
C HIS A 63 0.62 20.36 12.62
N ARG A 64 0.33 20.66 13.89
CA ARG A 64 0.44 19.67 14.98
C ARG A 64 -0.50 18.47 14.81
N ASP A 65 -1.74 18.69 14.40
CA ASP A 65 -2.72 17.64 14.20
C ASP A 65 -2.33 16.66 13.09
N VAL A 66 -1.70 17.17 12.02
CA VAL A 66 -1.17 16.32 10.94
C VAL A 66 0.07 15.57 11.41
N LYS A 67 0.98 16.19 12.17
CA LYS A 67 2.11 15.49 12.78
C LYS A 67 1.65 14.37 13.71
N THR A 68 0.65 14.65 14.56
CA THR A 68 0.09 13.64 15.46
C THR A 68 -0.45 12.45 14.67
N TYR A 69 -1.20 12.69 13.59
CA TYR A 69 -1.70 11.64 12.72
C TYR A 69 -0.57 10.79 12.10
N LEU A 70 0.49 11.43 11.60
CA LEU A 70 1.63 10.72 11.01
C LEU A 70 2.40 9.89 12.05
N PHE A 71 2.57 10.41 13.27
CA PHE A 71 3.22 9.68 14.36
C PHE A 71 2.37 8.53 14.90
N GLU A 72 1.03 8.69 14.95
CA GLU A 72 0.12 7.60 15.28
C GLU A 72 0.26 6.46 14.28
N ASN A 73 0.20 6.76 12.97
CA ASN A 73 0.38 5.73 11.94
C ASN A 73 1.77 5.06 12.01
N LEU A 74 2.85 5.84 12.15
CA LEU A 74 4.19 5.27 12.32
C LEU A 74 4.29 4.38 13.56
N GLY A 75 3.62 4.76 14.65
CA GLY A 75 3.58 3.99 15.89
C GLY A 75 2.83 2.67 15.73
N ASP A 76 1.76 2.66 14.95
CA ASP A 76 1.00 1.44 14.66
C ASP A 76 1.81 0.50 13.75
N GLU A 77 2.42 1.03 12.69
CA GLU A 77 3.26 0.26 11.76
C GLU A 77 4.50 -0.37 12.43
N GLU A 78 5.15 0.37 13.35
CA GLU A 78 6.37 0.00 14.04
C GLU A 78 6.12 -0.51 15.47
N ASN A 79 4.90 -0.87 15.84
CA ASN A 79 4.58 -1.43 17.14
C ASN A 79 5.46 -2.66 17.44
N PRO A 80 6.28 -2.66 18.50
CA PRO A 80 7.22 -3.77 18.78
C PRO A 80 6.54 -5.15 18.97
N GLU A 81 5.27 -5.16 19.38
CA GLU A 81 4.51 -6.40 19.57
C GLU A 81 3.93 -6.92 18.26
N ASP A 82 3.67 -6.01 17.28
CA ASP A 82 2.91 -6.26 16.07
C ASP A 82 3.41 -5.44 14.87
N ARG A 83 4.72 -5.46 14.62
CA ARG A 83 5.31 -4.73 13.49
C ARG A 83 4.81 -5.28 12.17
N HIS A 84 4.27 -4.42 11.30
CA HIS A 84 3.70 -4.84 10.01
C HIS A 84 4.70 -5.54 9.10
N LEU A 85 5.97 -5.11 9.10
CA LEU A 85 7.03 -5.79 8.34
C LEU A 85 7.29 -7.23 8.85
N ASP A 86 7.19 -7.46 10.16
CA ASP A 86 7.30 -8.81 10.72
C ASP A 86 6.09 -9.68 10.34
N MET A 87 4.88 -9.12 10.32
CA MET A 87 3.68 -9.83 9.86
C MET A 87 3.76 -10.25 8.39
N LEU A 88 4.29 -9.39 7.51
CA LEU A 88 4.56 -9.75 6.11
C LEU A 88 5.55 -10.91 6.02
N THR A 89 6.60 -10.87 6.84
CA THR A 89 7.61 -11.92 6.91
C THR A 89 7.02 -13.24 7.43
N ASP A 90 6.13 -13.19 8.42
CA ASP A 90 5.44 -14.39 8.94
C ASP A 90 4.60 -15.07 7.84
N TYR A 91 3.92 -14.30 6.97
CA TYR A 91 3.23 -14.87 5.81
C TYR A 91 4.19 -15.56 4.84
N VAL A 92 5.33 -14.95 4.55
CA VAL A 92 6.35 -15.51 3.65
C VAL A 92 6.90 -16.84 4.20
N VAL A 93 7.16 -16.89 5.52
CA VAL A 93 7.60 -18.12 6.20
C VAL A 93 6.52 -19.21 6.12
N ALA A 94 5.24 -18.87 6.24
CA ALA A 94 4.13 -19.82 6.08
C ALA A 94 3.95 -20.32 4.64
N CYS A 95 4.63 -19.69 3.69
CA CYS A 95 4.74 -20.15 2.31
C CYS A 95 5.99 -21.03 2.05
N ASP A 96 6.59 -21.60 3.11
CA ASP A 96 7.77 -22.47 3.08
C ASP A 96 9.07 -21.77 2.61
N LEU A 97 9.15 -20.44 2.72
CA LEU A 97 10.34 -19.63 2.49
C LEU A 97 10.99 -19.23 3.82
N LYS A 98 12.23 -18.74 3.79
CA LYS A 98 12.95 -18.35 5.00
C LYS A 98 12.79 -16.84 5.27
N ARG A 99 12.90 -16.47 6.54
CA ARG A 99 12.87 -15.07 6.97
C ARG A 99 14.01 -14.26 6.32
N GLU A 100 15.20 -14.85 6.23
CA GLU A 100 16.37 -14.21 5.63
C GLU A 100 16.19 -13.92 4.13
N ASP A 101 15.30 -14.66 3.47
CA ASP A 101 15.00 -14.49 2.04
C ASP A 101 14.16 -13.22 1.79
N VAL A 102 13.53 -12.62 2.82
CA VAL A 102 12.71 -11.42 2.68
C VAL A 102 13.58 -10.17 2.57
N GLU A 103 14.39 -9.89 3.61
CA GLU A 103 15.24 -8.70 3.66
C GLU A 103 16.34 -8.70 2.60
N GLY A 104 16.91 -9.87 2.32
CA GLY A 104 17.98 -10.07 1.32
C GLY A 104 17.48 -10.29 -0.10
N SER A 105 16.17 -10.24 -0.34
CA SER A 105 15.60 -10.49 -1.67
C SER A 105 15.91 -9.37 -2.67
N ALA A 106 15.94 -9.72 -3.94
CA ALA A 106 16.03 -8.73 -5.01
C ALA A 106 14.75 -7.89 -5.08
N ILE A 107 14.93 -6.58 -5.16
CA ILE A 107 13.84 -5.63 -5.39
C ILE A 107 13.57 -5.60 -6.89
N LEU A 108 12.33 -5.87 -7.29
CA LEU A 108 11.93 -5.79 -8.69
C LEU A 108 11.98 -4.34 -9.18
N ALA A 109 12.32 -4.13 -10.45
CA ALA A 109 12.38 -2.80 -11.06
C ALA A 109 11.07 -2.00 -10.89
N ALA A 110 9.92 -2.68 -10.90
CA ALA A 110 8.62 -2.05 -10.66
C ALA A 110 8.46 -1.58 -9.20
N THR A 111 9.01 -2.31 -8.22
CA THR A 111 9.05 -1.92 -6.81
C THR A 111 9.99 -0.73 -6.61
N GLU A 112 11.19 -0.80 -7.16
CA GLU A 112 12.17 0.29 -7.13
C GLU A 112 11.60 1.57 -7.79
N ALA A 113 10.89 1.44 -8.90
CA ALA A 113 10.25 2.57 -9.57
C ALA A 113 9.18 3.24 -8.69
N LEU A 114 8.42 2.45 -7.90
CA LEU A 114 7.47 3.00 -6.93
C LEU A 114 8.19 3.70 -5.78
N GLN A 115 9.25 3.11 -5.24
CA GLN A 115 10.08 3.70 -4.18
C GLN A 115 10.68 5.04 -4.64
N ASN A 116 11.29 5.08 -5.80
CA ASN A 116 11.89 6.29 -6.38
C ASN A 116 10.83 7.37 -6.65
N TRP A 117 9.63 6.97 -7.09
CA TRP A 117 8.53 7.92 -7.27
C TRP A 117 8.07 8.52 -5.94
N GLY A 118 7.97 7.72 -4.89
CA GLY A 118 7.58 8.20 -3.57
C GLY A 118 8.56 9.21 -3.00
N TRP A 119 9.87 8.97 -3.11
CA TRP A 119 10.89 9.95 -2.73
C TRP A 119 10.78 11.25 -3.53
N ARG A 120 10.56 11.16 -4.84
CA ARG A 120 10.29 12.36 -5.65
C ARG A 120 9.03 13.11 -5.21
N LEU A 121 7.99 12.37 -4.86
CA LEU A 121 6.74 12.94 -4.37
C LEU A 121 6.98 13.78 -3.12
N VAL A 122 7.57 13.20 -2.07
CA VAL A 122 7.77 13.87 -0.78
C VAL A 122 8.82 14.99 -0.82
N TYR A 123 9.81 14.92 -1.71
CA TYR A 123 10.81 15.99 -1.87
C TYR A 123 10.35 17.15 -2.74
N GLN A 124 9.47 16.92 -3.72
CA GLN A 124 9.18 17.91 -4.76
C GLN A 124 7.76 18.47 -4.72
N ARG A 125 6.87 17.87 -3.94
CA ARG A 125 5.48 18.34 -3.84
C ARG A 125 5.18 18.97 -2.48
N PRO A 126 4.23 19.91 -2.41
CA PRO A 126 3.70 20.35 -1.13
C PRO A 126 3.21 19.15 -0.30
N TRP A 127 3.43 19.18 1.00
CA TRP A 127 3.07 18.08 1.91
C TRP A 127 1.59 17.65 1.78
N GLN A 128 0.67 18.57 1.53
CA GLN A 128 -0.76 18.24 1.34
C GLN A 128 -0.97 17.31 0.13
N ILE A 129 -0.19 17.56 -0.92
CA ILE A 129 -0.24 16.77 -2.17
C ILE A 129 0.43 15.42 -1.97
N ALA A 130 1.54 15.39 -1.24
CA ALA A 130 2.21 14.15 -0.88
C ALA A 130 1.30 13.26 -0.02
N LEU A 131 0.67 13.81 1.02
CA LEU A 131 -0.27 13.05 1.87
C LEU A 131 -1.51 12.59 1.10
N ALA A 132 -2.05 13.38 0.16
CA ALA A 132 -3.16 12.93 -0.68
C ALA A 132 -2.76 11.71 -1.53
N ALA A 133 -1.59 11.71 -2.14
CA ALA A 133 -1.08 10.59 -2.92
C ALA A 133 -0.80 9.36 -2.03
N MET A 134 -0.16 9.56 -0.87
CA MET A 134 0.20 8.48 0.04
C MET A 134 -1.05 7.83 0.67
N PHE A 135 -1.87 8.60 1.39
CA PHE A 135 -2.98 8.02 2.17
C PHE A 135 -4.20 7.72 1.33
N ILE A 136 -4.51 8.54 0.31
CA ILE A 136 -5.70 8.30 -0.52
C ILE A 136 -5.35 7.47 -1.76
N GLY A 137 -4.25 7.80 -2.43
CA GLY A 137 -3.86 7.14 -3.67
C GLY A 137 -3.28 5.75 -3.48
N LEU A 138 -2.52 5.52 -2.41
CA LEU A 138 -1.85 4.24 -2.15
C LEU A 138 -2.53 3.44 -1.03
N GLU A 139 -2.55 3.97 0.20
CA GLU A 139 -2.93 3.23 1.40
C GLU A 139 -4.41 2.86 1.42
N SER A 140 -5.31 3.82 1.13
CA SER A 140 -6.76 3.55 1.19
C SER A 140 -7.27 2.46 0.22
N GLN A 141 -6.44 1.99 -0.70
CA GLN A 141 -6.75 0.85 -1.56
C GLN A 141 -6.59 -0.48 -0.82
N PHE A 142 -5.80 -0.52 0.26
CA PHE A 142 -5.37 -1.78 0.86
C PHE A 142 -6.50 -2.47 1.63
N LEU A 143 -7.36 -1.72 2.28
CA LEU A 143 -8.57 -2.23 2.93
C LEU A 143 -9.40 -3.12 1.98
N ASP A 144 -9.69 -2.62 0.78
CA ASP A 144 -10.48 -3.36 -0.20
C ASP A 144 -9.76 -4.62 -0.72
N ILE A 145 -8.42 -4.56 -0.81
CA ILE A 145 -7.58 -5.72 -1.14
C ILE A 145 -7.67 -6.77 -0.04
N CYS A 146 -7.53 -6.37 1.23
CA CYS A 146 -7.62 -7.29 2.37
C CYS A 146 -9.02 -7.92 2.48
N LYS A 147 -10.09 -7.13 2.34
CA LYS A 147 -11.47 -7.65 2.29
C LYS A 147 -11.68 -8.70 1.17
N LYS A 148 -10.96 -8.58 0.06
CA LYS A 148 -11.00 -9.54 -1.05
C LYS A 148 -10.17 -10.78 -0.77
N LEU A 149 -8.99 -10.63 -0.16
CA LEU A 149 -8.02 -11.72 0.02
C LEU A 149 -8.29 -12.58 1.25
N VAL A 150 -8.69 -12.02 2.39
CA VAL A 150 -8.88 -12.79 3.63
C VAL A 150 -9.82 -13.99 3.46
N PRO A 151 -11.01 -13.85 2.82
CA PRO A 151 -11.86 -15.02 2.54
C PRO A 151 -11.20 -16.08 1.66
N ALA A 152 -10.32 -15.65 0.73
CA ALA A 152 -9.61 -16.57 -0.15
C ALA A 152 -8.48 -17.30 0.58
N LEU A 153 -7.79 -16.62 1.51
CA LEU A 153 -6.74 -17.20 2.35
C LEU A 153 -7.31 -18.34 3.21
N HIS A 154 -8.51 -18.16 3.78
CA HIS A 154 -9.21 -19.22 4.48
C HIS A 154 -9.62 -20.37 3.56
N LYS A 155 -10.26 -20.04 2.45
CA LYS A 155 -10.91 -21.02 1.58
C LYS A 155 -9.94 -21.84 0.74
N HIS A 156 -8.89 -21.21 0.21
CA HIS A 156 -8.03 -21.81 -0.80
C HIS A 156 -6.62 -22.14 -0.31
N TYR A 157 -6.16 -21.47 0.75
CA TYR A 157 -4.80 -21.64 1.27
C TYR A 157 -4.77 -22.29 2.66
N GLY A 158 -5.93 -22.54 3.28
CA GLY A 158 -6.07 -23.35 4.49
C GLY A 158 -5.73 -22.61 5.79
N TYR A 159 -5.58 -21.30 5.77
CA TYR A 159 -5.32 -20.53 6.98
C TYR A 159 -6.60 -20.38 7.83
N ALA A 160 -6.49 -20.59 9.15
CA ALA A 160 -7.59 -20.37 10.06
C ALA A 160 -7.82 -18.86 10.32
N PRO A 161 -9.05 -18.42 10.66
CA PRO A 161 -9.27 -17.06 11.15
C PRO A 161 -8.42 -16.77 12.40
N GLY A 162 -7.77 -15.60 12.44
CA GLY A 162 -6.87 -15.20 13.52
C GLY A 162 -5.51 -15.91 13.49
N ALA A 163 -5.18 -16.65 12.43
CA ALA A 163 -3.88 -17.28 12.28
C ALA A 163 -2.79 -16.21 12.12
N ARG A 164 -1.67 -16.40 12.86
CA ARG A 164 -0.55 -15.45 12.84
C ARG A 164 -0.04 -15.16 11.43
N GLU A 165 -0.06 -16.17 10.57
CA GLU A 165 0.45 -16.14 9.20
C GLU A 165 -0.29 -15.15 8.29
N ILE A 166 -1.57 -14.90 8.56
CA ILE A 166 -2.40 -13.98 7.76
C ILE A 166 -2.78 -12.70 8.51
N ARG A 167 -2.19 -12.50 9.68
CA ARG A 167 -2.50 -11.39 10.57
C ARG A 167 -2.33 -10.03 9.88
N PHE A 168 -1.30 -9.86 9.04
CA PHE A 168 -1.12 -8.66 8.23
C PHE A 168 -2.38 -8.25 7.47
N PHE A 169 -3.06 -9.20 6.84
CA PHE A 169 -4.26 -8.90 6.05
C PHE A 169 -5.50 -8.69 6.92
N GLU A 170 -5.60 -9.39 8.05
CA GLU A 170 -6.75 -9.27 8.96
C GLU A 170 -6.72 -7.95 9.74
N GLU A 171 -5.54 -7.54 10.25
CA GLU A 171 -5.35 -6.27 10.98
C GLU A 171 -5.74 -5.06 10.11
N HIS A 172 -5.33 -5.04 8.85
CA HIS A 172 -5.67 -3.96 7.93
C HIS A 172 -7.18 -3.83 7.63
N ILE A 173 -7.99 -4.87 7.87
CA ILE A 173 -9.45 -4.72 7.76
C ILE A 173 -9.99 -3.86 8.92
N HIS A 174 -9.39 -3.95 10.11
CA HIS A 174 -9.84 -3.22 11.30
C HIS A 174 -9.23 -1.83 11.41
N ALA A 175 -7.93 -1.71 11.12
CA ALA A 175 -7.19 -0.45 11.24
C ALA A 175 -7.56 0.57 10.16
N ASP A 176 -7.68 0.15 8.90
CA ASP A 176 -7.86 1.06 7.75
C ASP A 176 -9.24 1.72 7.68
N GLU A 177 -10.28 1.16 8.31
CA GLU A 177 -11.57 1.85 8.43
C GLU A 177 -11.44 3.16 9.22
N VAL A 178 -10.55 3.19 10.22
CA VAL A 178 -10.31 4.38 11.06
C VAL A 178 -9.29 5.31 10.43
N HIS A 179 -8.15 4.79 9.97
CA HIS A 179 -7.05 5.58 9.43
C HIS A 179 -7.38 6.22 8.08
N GLY A 180 -8.03 5.47 7.18
CA GLY A 180 -8.43 5.99 5.87
C GLY A 180 -9.35 7.20 5.98
N SER A 181 -10.29 7.21 6.92
CA SER A 181 -11.19 8.36 7.13
C SER A 181 -10.46 9.62 7.62
N LYS A 182 -9.45 9.48 8.48
CA LYS A 182 -8.62 10.59 8.99
C LYS A 182 -7.74 11.19 7.89
N GLY A 183 -7.15 10.37 7.02
CA GLY A 183 -6.34 10.81 5.89
C GLY A 183 -7.14 11.71 4.94
N PHE A 184 -8.38 11.31 4.58
CA PHE A 184 -9.28 12.15 3.80
C PHE A 184 -9.59 13.47 4.50
N ALA A 185 -9.91 13.44 5.80
CA ALA A 185 -10.25 14.65 6.58
C ALA A 185 -9.09 15.65 6.62
N ILE A 186 -7.84 15.20 6.72
CA ILE A 186 -6.65 16.04 6.69
C ILE A 186 -6.51 16.69 5.32
N VAL A 187 -6.60 15.94 4.24
CA VAL A 187 -6.47 16.45 2.87
C VAL A 187 -7.58 17.48 2.59
N GLU A 188 -8.83 17.20 2.97
CA GLU A 188 -9.95 18.15 2.82
C GLU A 188 -9.75 19.42 3.64
N LYS A 189 -9.23 19.31 4.87
CA LYS A 189 -8.98 20.44 5.75
C LYS A 189 -7.93 21.39 5.20
N TYR A 190 -6.90 20.87 4.54
CA TYR A 190 -5.73 21.65 4.15
C TYR A 190 -5.64 21.96 2.65
N CYS A 191 -6.36 21.25 1.78
CA CYS A 191 -6.50 21.56 0.36
C CYS A 191 -7.73 22.45 0.10
N ARG A 192 -7.71 23.69 0.61
CA ARG A 192 -8.88 24.60 0.51
C ARG A 192 -8.96 25.35 -0.82
N MET A 193 -7.82 25.67 -1.43
CA MET A 193 -7.77 26.36 -2.71
C MET A 193 -8.04 25.38 -3.86
N ALA A 194 -8.81 25.83 -4.86
CA ALA A 194 -9.18 25.01 -6.01
C ALA A 194 -7.95 24.41 -6.70
N GLU A 195 -6.87 25.18 -6.83
CA GLU A 195 -5.62 24.72 -7.43
C GLU A 195 -4.98 23.57 -6.65
N LEU A 196 -4.95 23.65 -5.30
CA LEU A 196 -4.44 22.56 -4.47
C LEU A 196 -5.32 21.31 -4.57
N GLN A 197 -6.64 21.48 -4.67
CA GLN A 197 -7.56 20.36 -4.88
C GLN A 197 -7.31 19.66 -6.20
N GLU A 198 -7.10 20.42 -7.30
CA GLU A 198 -6.76 19.85 -8.59
C GLU A 198 -5.43 19.11 -8.56
N GLN A 199 -4.42 19.66 -7.88
CA GLN A 199 -3.13 19.00 -7.71
C GLN A 199 -3.26 17.71 -6.88
N ALA A 200 -4.04 17.71 -5.79
CA ALA A 200 -4.29 16.55 -4.96
C ALA A 200 -4.99 15.42 -5.75
N VAL A 201 -6.04 15.76 -6.52
CA VAL A 201 -6.74 14.78 -7.38
C VAL A 201 -5.79 14.15 -8.38
N ARG A 202 -4.96 14.93 -9.07
CA ARG A 202 -3.96 14.40 -10.02
C ARG A 202 -2.91 13.54 -9.31
N ALA A 203 -2.49 13.91 -8.11
CA ALA A 203 -1.51 13.12 -7.35
C ALA A 203 -2.09 11.77 -6.90
N VAL A 204 -3.36 11.73 -6.51
CA VAL A 204 -4.09 10.49 -6.19
C VAL A 204 -4.21 9.58 -7.42
N GLU A 205 -4.57 10.15 -8.57
CA GLU A 205 -4.63 9.42 -9.84
C GLU A 205 -3.26 8.85 -10.22
N GLU A 206 -2.20 9.68 -10.15
CA GLU A 206 -0.83 9.24 -10.40
C GLU A 206 -0.43 8.12 -9.45
N ALA A 207 -0.71 8.23 -8.15
CA ALA A 207 -0.41 7.21 -7.15
C ALA A 207 -1.09 5.86 -7.48
N ALA A 208 -2.37 5.89 -7.84
CA ALA A 208 -3.10 4.69 -8.24
C ALA A 208 -2.49 4.02 -9.48
N VAL A 209 -2.08 4.82 -10.49
CA VAL A 209 -1.37 4.31 -11.68
C VAL A 209 -0.01 3.72 -11.30
N ARG A 210 0.75 4.35 -10.38
CA ARG A 210 2.05 3.83 -9.92
C ARG A 210 1.89 2.51 -9.19
N ARG A 211 0.90 2.41 -8.29
CA ARG A 211 0.58 1.16 -7.59
C ARG A 211 0.15 0.06 -8.56
N TRP A 212 -0.64 0.38 -9.59
CA TRP A 212 -1.01 -0.58 -10.62
C TRP A 212 0.20 -1.11 -11.39
N ARG A 213 1.15 -0.23 -11.76
CA ARG A 213 2.39 -0.63 -12.44
C ARG A 213 3.29 -1.48 -11.54
N TYR A 214 3.39 -1.14 -10.26
CA TYR A 214 4.04 -1.99 -9.28
C TYR A 214 3.43 -3.40 -9.26
N MET A 215 2.12 -3.50 -9.26
CA MET A 215 1.42 -4.79 -9.35
C MET A 215 1.65 -5.51 -10.67
N ASN A 216 1.79 -4.81 -11.80
CA ASN A 216 2.16 -5.41 -13.09
C ASN A 216 3.50 -6.14 -13.00
N GLY A 217 4.52 -5.53 -12.38
CA GLY A 217 5.83 -6.17 -12.21
C GLY A 217 5.76 -7.45 -11.39
N ILE A 218 5.07 -7.41 -10.26
CA ILE A 218 4.84 -8.60 -9.42
C ILE A 218 4.07 -9.68 -10.18
N TYR A 219 3.00 -9.30 -10.87
CA TYR A 219 2.17 -10.21 -11.67
C TYR A 219 2.97 -10.90 -12.75
N TRP A 220 3.75 -10.14 -13.50
CA TRP A 220 4.57 -10.68 -14.56
C TRP A 220 5.64 -11.62 -14.04
N TYR A 221 6.35 -11.22 -13.00
CA TYR A 221 7.37 -12.07 -12.37
C TYR A 221 6.77 -13.35 -11.78
N ALA A 222 5.64 -13.26 -11.11
CA ALA A 222 4.95 -14.42 -10.52
C ALA A 222 4.56 -15.48 -11.57
N LEU A 223 4.22 -15.06 -12.80
CA LEU A 223 3.76 -15.97 -13.84
C LEU A 223 4.90 -16.48 -14.76
N HIS A 224 5.96 -15.69 -14.92
CA HIS A 224 7.00 -15.96 -15.92
C HIS A 224 8.40 -16.16 -15.34
N GLY A 225 8.60 -15.91 -14.04
CA GLY A 225 9.88 -16.05 -13.35
C GLY A 225 10.95 -15.03 -13.77
N LYS A 226 10.56 -13.95 -14.42
CA LYS A 226 11.43 -12.85 -14.87
C LYS A 226 10.66 -11.54 -14.93
N GLU A 227 11.38 -10.41 -14.87
CA GLU A 227 10.77 -9.10 -15.08
C GLU A 227 10.35 -8.91 -16.53
N ASP A 228 9.33 -8.07 -16.73
CA ASP A 228 8.90 -7.66 -18.08
C ASP A 228 9.90 -6.63 -18.62
N ASP A 229 10.64 -7.01 -19.64
CA ASP A 229 11.59 -6.13 -20.33
C ASP A 229 10.90 -5.22 -21.36
N THR A 230 9.57 -5.22 -21.43
CA THR A 230 8.83 -4.34 -22.36
C THR A 230 8.89 -2.89 -21.86
N PRO A 231 9.34 -1.94 -22.68
CA PRO A 231 9.52 -0.54 -22.31
C PRO A 231 8.19 0.19 -22.03
#